data_4ee57834e6bcf696799caf99ac7f92e3
#
_entry.id   4ee57834e6bcf696799caf99ac7f92e3
#
_cell.length_a   1.000
_cell.length_b   1.000
_cell.length_c   1.000
_cell.angle_alpha   90.00
_cell.angle_beta   90.00
_cell.angle_gamma   90.00
#
_symmetry.space_group_name_H-M   'P 1'
#
loop_
_entity.id
_entity.type
_entity.pdbx_description
1 polymer ?
#
loop_
_entity_poly.entity_id
_entity_poly.type
_entity_poly.pdbx_seq_one_letter_code
_entity_poly.pdbx_strand_id
1 'polypeptide(L)'
;MANGEWLMANGGWRMATDRLTLGNYSFTSRLLVGTGKFSDTRTMVAAIKAAGAELVTVALRRFNRRRHSDDLHAPLARLRKVTLVPNTSGARDAREAFRAAVLGRELSGSPFVKLEIHPNPHHLMPDPIETYAAAKMLVKEGFVVLPYMPADPVLAKRLEDVGCAAVMPLGSAIGSGHGLRTSEMIALIIRDSNVPVIVDAGLRSPSEAAAAMEMGCDAVLVNSAMAAAEDPVAMAGAFALAVQAGRAARQAGLMAESDAAVPTSPLTSFLTKAP
;
A
#
# COMPACT_ATOMS: atom_id res chain seq x y z
N MET A 1 -11.83 -23.32 10.55
CA MET A 1 -10.55 -23.15 9.84
C MET A 1 -10.81 -23.49 8.38
N ALA A 2 -10.78 -22.51 7.50
CA ALA A 2 -11.00 -22.73 6.06
C ALA A 2 -9.72 -23.34 5.49
N ASN A 3 -9.80 -24.58 5.00
CA ASN A 3 -8.73 -25.22 4.24
C ASN A 3 -8.62 -24.50 2.88
N GLY A 4 -7.85 -23.41 2.85
CA GLY A 4 -7.57 -22.71 1.61
C GLY A 4 -6.56 -23.49 0.78
N GLU A 5 -6.88 -23.74 -0.46
CA GLU A 5 -5.98 -24.34 -1.44
C GLU A 5 -4.86 -23.36 -1.82
N TRP A 6 -3.62 -23.78 -1.69
CA TRP A 6 -2.46 -23.02 -2.16
C TRP A 6 -2.29 -23.24 -3.66
N LEU A 7 -2.31 -22.15 -4.42
CA LEU A 7 -2.11 -22.18 -5.86
C LEU A 7 -0.80 -21.49 -6.23
N MET A 8 -0.05 -22.10 -7.14
CA MET A 8 1.09 -21.42 -7.75
C MET A 8 0.59 -20.49 -8.86
N ALA A 9 0.74 -19.19 -8.68
CA ALA A 9 0.36 -18.18 -9.68
C ALA A 9 1.46 -17.10 -9.77
N ASN A 10 1.84 -16.74 -10.99
CA ASN A 10 2.86 -15.71 -11.28
C ASN A 10 4.20 -15.91 -10.53
N GLY A 11 4.66 -17.17 -10.39
CA GLY A 11 5.93 -17.50 -9.74
C GLY A 11 5.92 -17.49 -8.21
N GLY A 12 4.76 -17.43 -7.57
CA GLY A 12 4.62 -17.50 -6.11
C GLY A 12 3.40 -18.32 -5.67
N TRP A 13 3.47 -18.86 -4.45
CA TRP A 13 2.36 -19.55 -3.80
C TRP A 13 1.39 -18.52 -3.21
N ARG A 14 0.09 -18.68 -3.45
CA ARG A 14 -0.96 -17.87 -2.78
C ARG A 14 -2.20 -18.71 -2.52
N MET A 15 -2.95 -18.35 -1.49
CA MET A 15 -4.25 -18.96 -1.25
C MET A 15 -5.26 -18.49 -2.29
N ALA A 16 -6.02 -19.40 -2.86
CA ALA A 16 -7.00 -19.12 -3.92
C ALA A 16 -8.02 -18.03 -3.55
N THR A 17 -8.30 -17.89 -2.25
CA THR A 17 -9.31 -16.97 -1.69
C THR A 17 -8.71 -15.69 -1.10
N ASP A 18 -7.38 -15.52 -1.08
CA ASP A 18 -6.73 -14.36 -0.45
C ASP A 18 -6.75 -13.13 -1.36
N ARG A 19 -7.82 -12.36 -1.29
CA ARG A 19 -8.02 -11.15 -2.09
C ARG A 19 -8.03 -9.90 -1.20
N LEU A 20 -7.52 -8.79 -1.75
CA LEU A 20 -7.66 -7.46 -1.16
C LEU A 20 -9.01 -6.88 -1.62
N THR A 21 -9.90 -6.58 -0.67
CA THR A 21 -11.22 -5.99 -0.98
C THR A 21 -11.24 -4.54 -0.52
N LEU A 22 -11.55 -3.63 -1.44
CA LEU A 22 -11.66 -2.19 -1.18
C LEU A 22 -13.05 -1.73 -1.64
N GLY A 23 -13.95 -1.49 -0.70
CA GLY A 23 -15.37 -1.32 -1.00
C GLY A 23 -15.93 -2.55 -1.72
N ASN A 24 -16.53 -2.36 -2.89
CA ASN A 24 -17.09 -3.46 -3.71
C ASN A 24 -16.09 -4.04 -4.72
N TYR A 25 -14.82 -3.65 -4.67
CA TYR A 25 -13.79 -4.06 -5.61
C TYR A 25 -12.82 -5.04 -4.97
N SER A 26 -12.35 -6.01 -5.76
CA SER A 26 -11.49 -7.09 -5.26
C SER A 26 -10.27 -7.28 -6.15
N PHE A 27 -9.10 -7.33 -5.53
CA PHE A 27 -7.79 -7.38 -6.19
C PHE A 27 -6.99 -8.59 -5.71
N THR A 28 -6.12 -9.10 -6.58
CA THR A 28 -5.19 -10.19 -6.23
C THR A 28 -3.84 -9.65 -5.76
N SER A 29 -3.46 -8.46 -6.22
CA SER A 29 -2.22 -7.80 -5.80
C SER A 29 -2.44 -7.04 -4.49
N ARG A 30 -1.49 -7.19 -3.57
CA ARG A 30 -1.40 -6.42 -2.32
C ARG A 30 -0.29 -5.36 -2.37
N LEU A 31 0.32 -5.18 -3.55
CA LEU A 31 1.28 -4.13 -3.83
C LEU A 31 0.64 -3.07 -4.71
N LEU A 32 0.42 -1.88 -4.15
CA LEU A 32 0.03 -0.68 -4.88
C LEU A 32 1.29 0.06 -5.33
N VAL A 33 1.26 0.65 -6.52
CA VAL A 33 2.42 1.36 -7.08
C VAL A 33 2.08 2.81 -7.39
N GLY A 34 2.97 3.72 -6.99
CA GLY A 34 2.91 5.11 -7.40
C GLY A 34 3.63 5.34 -8.74
N THR A 35 3.27 6.41 -9.45
CA THR A 35 3.86 6.75 -10.76
C THR A 35 4.88 7.89 -10.72
N GLY A 36 5.16 8.45 -9.54
CA GLY A 36 6.09 9.56 -9.37
C GLY A 36 7.56 9.15 -9.48
N LYS A 37 8.43 10.11 -9.81
CA LYS A 37 9.90 10.00 -9.79
C LYS A 37 10.57 9.04 -10.79
N PHE A 38 9.86 8.23 -11.55
CA PHE A 38 10.47 7.45 -12.62
C PHE A 38 11.11 8.37 -13.66
N SER A 39 12.26 7.97 -14.18
CA SER A 39 13.02 8.71 -15.20
C SER A 39 12.23 8.91 -16.50
N ASP A 40 11.47 7.90 -16.87
CA ASP A 40 10.66 7.89 -18.09
C ASP A 40 9.45 6.96 -17.96
N THR A 41 8.48 7.13 -18.86
CA THR A 41 7.23 6.38 -18.90
C THR A 41 7.43 4.89 -19.22
N ARG A 42 8.42 4.53 -20.04
CA ARG A 42 8.69 3.13 -20.43
C ARG A 42 9.16 2.34 -19.21
N THR A 43 10.12 2.88 -18.47
CA THR A 43 10.64 2.29 -17.23
C THR A 43 9.53 2.16 -16.18
N MET A 44 8.69 3.19 -16.02
CA MET A 44 7.53 3.16 -15.11
C MET A 44 6.56 2.03 -15.47
N VAL A 45 6.17 1.90 -16.74
CA VAL A 45 5.25 0.84 -17.21
C VAL A 45 5.87 -0.55 -16.99
N ALA A 46 7.16 -0.70 -17.25
CA ALA A 46 7.87 -1.97 -17.04
C ALA A 46 7.90 -2.34 -15.55
N ALA A 47 8.18 -1.37 -14.66
CA ALA A 47 8.15 -1.56 -13.21
C ALA A 47 6.75 -1.94 -12.69
N ILE A 48 5.69 -1.27 -13.15
CA ILE A 48 4.29 -1.62 -12.81
C ILE A 48 3.96 -3.06 -13.21
N LYS A 49 4.40 -3.49 -14.40
CA LYS A 49 4.22 -4.87 -14.87
C LYS A 49 5.00 -5.86 -14.02
N ALA A 50 6.26 -5.57 -13.70
CA ALA A 50 7.10 -6.43 -12.84
C ALA A 50 6.55 -6.54 -11.42
N ALA A 51 5.97 -5.46 -10.89
CA ALA A 51 5.26 -5.46 -9.60
C ALA A 51 3.97 -6.28 -9.63
N GLY A 52 3.41 -6.59 -10.79
CA GLY A 52 2.09 -7.21 -10.90
C GLY A 52 0.98 -6.37 -10.25
N ALA A 53 1.16 -5.05 -10.18
CA ALA A 53 0.24 -4.16 -9.49
C ALA A 53 -1.08 -4.02 -10.28
N GLU A 54 -2.20 -4.13 -9.55
CA GLU A 54 -3.54 -3.90 -10.08
C GLU A 54 -4.09 -2.51 -9.71
N LEU A 55 -3.50 -1.86 -8.70
CA LEU A 55 -3.83 -0.50 -8.27
C LEU A 55 -2.61 0.42 -8.46
N VAL A 56 -2.79 1.48 -9.24
CA VAL A 56 -1.70 2.41 -9.58
C VAL A 56 -2.12 3.85 -9.30
N THR A 57 -1.40 4.52 -8.40
CA THR A 57 -1.71 5.90 -8.02
C THR A 57 -1.10 6.89 -9.01
N VAL A 58 -1.88 7.90 -9.39
CA VAL A 58 -1.51 8.91 -10.38
C VAL A 58 -1.84 10.31 -9.86
N ALA A 59 -0.85 11.19 -9.86
CA ALA A 59 -1.08 12.60 -9.55
C ALA A 59 -1.77 13.33 -10.71
N LEU A 60 -2.82 14.09 -10.41
CA LEU A 60 -3.65 14.77 -11.43
C LEU A 60 -2.85 15.69 -12.36
N ARG A 61 -1.83 16.37 -11.84
CA ARG A 61 -0.94 17.21 -12.65
C ARG A 61 -0.29 16.48 -13.83
N ARG A 62 -0.28 15.14 -13.81
CA ARG A 62 0.27 14.29 -14.87
C ARG A 62 -0.76 13.80 -15.88
N PHE A 63 -2.04 14.16 -15.73
CA PHE A 63 -3.11 13.99 -16.73
C PHE A 63 -3.17 15.18 -17.67
N ASN A 64 -2.07 15.61 -18.25
CA ASN A 64 -2.05 16.81 -19.08
C ASN A 64 -2.22 16.46 -20.56
N ARG A 65 -3.45 16.51 -21.05
CA ARG A 65 -3.79 16.30 -22.47
C ARG A 65 -3.12 17.28 -23.45
N ARG A 66 -2.56 18.40 -22.98
CA ARG A 66 -1.96 19.43 -23.83
C ARG A 66 -0.46 19.29 -24.05
N ARG A 67 0.21 18.44 -23.26
CA ARG A 67 1.66 18.16 -23.41
C ARG A 67 1.84 16.67 -23.67
N HIS A 68 2.03 16.27 -24.91
CA HIS A 68 2.23 14.88 -25.35
C HIS A 68 3.40 14.16 -24.66
N SER A 69 4.35 14.88 -24.06
CA SER A 69 5.53 14.31 -23.41
C SER A 69 5.29 13.78 -21.99
N ASP A 70 4.21 14.19 -21.30
CA ASP A 70 3.93 13.84 -19.90
C ASP A 70 2.56 13.16 -19.69
N ASP A 71 1.89 12.76 -20.77
CA ASP A 71 0.60 12.07 -20.66
C ASP A 71 0.80 10.62 -20.22
N LEU A 72 0.47 10.32 -18.96
CA LEU A 72 0.49 8.96 -18.40
C LEU A 72 -0.78 8.19 -18.71
N HIS A 73 -1.85 8.83 -19.14
CA HIS A 73 -3.14 8.17 -19.35
C HIS A 73 -3.05 7.08 -20.43
N ALA A 74 -2.55 7.39 -21.62
CA ALA A 74 -2.48 6.45 -22.72
C ALA A 74 -1.60 5.21 -22.44
N PRO A 75 -0.38 5.33 -21.86
CA PRO A 75 0.43 4.17 -21.48
C PRO A 75 -0.20 3.30 -20.39
N LEU A 76 -0.86 3.90 -19.38
CA LEU A 76 -1.50 3.18 -18.30
C LEU A 76 -2.82 2.53 -18.71
N ALA A 77 -3.60 3.17 -19.57
CA ALA A 77 -4.85 2.61 -20.14
C ALA A 77 -4.61 1.31 -20.95
N ARG A 78 -3.40 1.12 -21.48
CA ARG A 78 -3.01 -0.13 -22.18
C ARG A 78 -2.76 -1.30 -21.21
N LEU A 79 -2.66 -1.03 -19.92
CA LEU A 79 -2.48 -2.06 -18.88
C LEU A 79 -3.86 -2.57 -18.45
N ARG A 80 -4.40 -3.56 -19.15
CA ARG A 80 -5.80 -4.06 -19.03
C ARG A 80 -6.24 -4.46 -17.60
N LYS A 81 -5.29 -4.75 -16.69
CA LYS A 81 -5.57 -5.19 -15.32
C LYS A 81 -5.36 -4.08 -14.28
N VAL A 82 -5.00 -2.87 -14.72
CA VAL A 82 -4.68 -1.77 -13.81
C VAL A 82 -5.89 -0.88 -13.62
N THR A 83 -6.25 -0.68 -12.37
CA THR A 83 -7.20 0.33 -11.92
C THR A 83 -6.41 1.58 -11.50
N LEU A 84 -6.73 2.71 -12.13
CA LEU A 84 -6.11 3.99 -11.75
C LEU A 84 -6.71 4.50 -10.45
N VAL A 85 -5.85 5.01 -9.59
CA VAL A 85 -6.21 5.65 -8.32
C VAL A 85 -5.69 7.09 -8.36
N PRO A 86 -6.46 8.05 -8.88
CA PRO A 86 -6.07 9.45 -8.83
C PRO A 86 -5.80 9.88 -7.40
N ASN A 87 -4.72 10.67 -7.17
CA ASN A 87 -4.45 11.23 -5.86
C ASN A 87 -4.66 12.75 -5.85
N THR A 88 -4.97 13.28 -4.68
CA THR A 88 -5.21 14.72 -4.49
C THR A 88 -3.95 15.47 -4.03
N SER A 89 -2.77 14.88 -4.27
CA SER A 89 -1.47 15.45 -3.89
C SER A 89 -1.30 16.89 -4.41
N GLY A 90 -0.98 17.79 -3.50
CA GLY A 90 -0.89 19.22 -3.72
C GLY A 90 -2.10 20.00 -3.18
N ALA A 91 -3.18 19.32 -2.77
CA ALA A 91 -4.26 19.96 -2.04
C ALA A 91 -3.79 20.39 -0.64
N ARG A 92 -4.24 21.56 -0.21
CA ARG A 92 -3.88 22.16 1.08
C ARG A 92 -5.01 22.11 2.08
N ASP A 93 -6.24 21.89 1.60
CA ASP A 93 -7.46 21.80 2.40
C ASP A 93 -8.45 20.79 1.78
N ALA A 94 -9.54 20.52 2.51
CA ALA A 94 -10.57 19.57 2.11
C ALA A 94 -11.29 19.97 0.81
N ARG A 95 -11.49 21.26 0.57
CA ARG A 95 -12.19 21.75 -0.64
C ARG A 95 -11.31 21.58 -1.88
N GLU A 96 -10.01 21.87 -1.76
CA GLU A 96 -9.06 21.63 -2.87
C GLU A 96 -8.99 20.14 -3.18
N ALA A 97 -8.89 19.27 -2.13
CA ALA A 97 -8.88 17.82 -2.29
C ALA A 97 -10.16 17.30 -2.97
N PHE A 98 -11.32 17.79 -2.57
CA PHE A 98 -12.59 17.41 -3.18
C PHE A 98 -12.63 17.76 -4.66
N ARG A 99 -12.28 19.01 -5.04
CA ARG A 99 -12.23 19.44 -6.46
C ARG A 99 -11.25 18.62 -7.27
N ALA A 100 -10.08 18.34 -6.70
CA ALA A 100 -9.08 17.48 -7.32
C ALA A 100 -9.63 16.06 -7.54
N ALA A 101 -10.29 15.45 -6.56
CA ALA A 101 -10.86 14.11 -6.68
C ALA A 101 -11.94 14.04 -7.78
N VAL A 102 -12.86 15.02 -7.84
CA VAL A 102 -13.89 15.07 -8.89
C VAL A 102 -13.25 15.15 -10.28
N LEU A 103 -12.26 16.01 -10.47
CA LEU A 103 -11.50 16.09 -11.72
C LEU A 103 -10.77 14.79 -12.04
N GLY A 104 -10.21 14.15 -11.02
CA GLY A 104 -9.54 12.83 -11.14
C GLY A 104 -10.48 11.75 -11.64
N ARG A 105 -11.70 11.67 -11.11
CA ARG A 105 -12.74 10.74 -11.55
C ARG A 105 -13.13 10.98 -13.00
N GLU A 106 -13.35 12.23 -13.39
CA GLU A 106 -13.70 12.57 -14.78
C GLU A 106 -12.58 12.21 -15.78
N LEU A 107 -11.32 12.42 -15.40
CA LEU A 107 -10.19 12.14 -16.28
C LEU A 107 -9.85 10.65 -16.38
N SER A 108 -10.01 9.88 -15.30
CA SER A 108 -9.62 8.47 -15.22
C SER A 108 -10.77 7.50 -15.44
N GLY A 109 -12.02 7.93 -15.24
CA GLY A 109 -13.19 7.04 -15.16
C GLY A 109 -13.20 6.16 -13.91
N SER A 110 -12.30 6.38 -12.94
CA SER A 110 -12.14 5.55 -11.76
C SER A 110 -12.92 6.12 -10.56
N PRO A 111 -13.65 5.29 -9.80
CA PRO A 111 -14.30 5.73 -8.57
C PRO A 111 -13.33 5.89 -7.40
N PHE A 112 -12.09 5.40 -7.54
CA PHE A 112 -11.07 5.45 -6.49
C PHE A 112 -10.46 6.85 -6.37
N VAL A 113 -10.10 7.20 -5.14
CA VAL A 113 -9.27 8.37 -4.84
C VAL A 113 -8.32 8.06 -3.70
N LYS A 114 -7.02 8.32 -3.91
CA LYS A 114 -6.05 8.41 -2.82
C LYS A 114 -6.09 9.84 -2.29
N LEU A 115 -6.67 10.00 -1.12
CA LEU A 115 -6.83 11.31 -0.49
C LEU A 115 -5.54 11.72 0.20
N GLU A 116 -4.93 12.79 -0.28
CA GLU A 116 -3.70 13.37 0.26
C GLU A 116 -3.90 14.88 0.43
N ILE A 117 -3.67 15.39 1.64
CA ILE A 117 -3.68 16.83 1.94
C ILE A 117 -2.40 17.18 2.69
N HIS A 118 -1.56 17.99 2.07
CA HIS A 118 -0.25 18.36 2.58
C HIS A 118 -0.14 19.89 2.66
N PRO A 119 -0.46 20.51 3.79
CA PRO A 119 -0.38 21.96 3.94
C PRO A 119 1.06 22.47 3.84
N ASN A 120 2.04 21.63 4.20
CA ASN A 120 3.46 21.95 4.08
C ASN A 120 4.16 21.06 3.03
N PRO A 121 4.63 21.65 1.92
CA PRO A 121 5.26 20.91 0.83
C PRO A 121 6.67 20.39 1.16
N HIS A 122 7.30 20.84 2.25
CA HIS A 122 8.67 20.45 2.59
C HIS A 122 8.75 19.05 3.22
N HIS A 123 7.73 18.64 3.99
CA HIS A 123 7.73 17.32 4.63
C HIS A 123 6.57 16.43 4.21
N LEU A 124 5.58 16.95 3.48
CA LEU A 124 4.44 16.20 2.94
C LEU A 124 3.68 15.38 4.00
N MET A 125 3.65 15.87 5.24
CA MET A 125 2.87 15.24 6.30
C MET A 125 1.39 15.50 6.08
N PRO A 126 0.53 14.50 6.26
CA PRO A 126 -0.89 14.66 6.05
C PRO A 126 -1.54 15.48 7.17
N ASP A 127 -2.47 16.37 6.80
CA ASP A 127 -3.29 17.10 7.75
C ASP A 127 -4.46 16.21 8.24
N PRO A 128 -4.53 15.84 9.52
CA PRO A 128 -5.56 14.92 10.01
C PRO A 128 -6.97 15.53 10.00
N ILE A 129 -7.09 16.84 10.22
CA ILE A 129 -8.37 17.53 10.30
C ILE A 129 -8.98 17.68 8.91
N GLU A 130 -8.19 18.21 7.97
CA GLU A 130 -8.61 18.39 6.58
C GLU A 130 -8.83 17.06 5.86
N THR A 131 -8.02 16.04 6.16
CA THR A 131 -8.20 14.68 5.64
C THR A 131 -9.53 14.09 6.09
N TYR A 132 -9.89 14.22 7.37
CA TYR A 132 -11.19 13.76 7.88
C TYR A 132 -12.36 14.52 7.24
N ALA A 133 -12.25 15.84 7.12
CA ALA A 133 -13.29 16.67 6.50
C ALA A 133 -13.48 16.31 5.00
N ALA A 134 -12.40 16.13 4.25
CA ALA A 134 -12.44 15.73 2.85
C ALA A 134 -13.00 14.32 2.68
N ALA A 135 -12.62 13.37 3.53
CA ALA A 135 -13.11 11.99 3.49
C ALA A 135 -14.65 11.95 3.60
N LYS A 136 -15.24 12.71 4.53
CA LYS A 136 -16.72 12.83 4.64
C LYS A 136 -17.37 13.31 3.36
N MET A 137 -16.79 14.30 2.71
CA MET A 137 -17.32 14.86 1.46
C MET A 137 -17.23 13.83 0.33
N LEU A 138 -16.08 13.16 0.20
CA LEU A 138 -15.79 12.21 -0.88
C LEU A 138 -16.60 10.93 -0.76
N VAL A 139 -16.74 10.37 0.46
CA VAL A 139 -17.58 9.20 0.70
C VAL A 139 -19.04 9.50 0.37
N LYS A 140 -19.57 10.66 0.77
CA LYS A 140 -20.93 11.09 0.43
C LYS A 140 -21.14 11.23 -1.09
N GLU A 141 -20.10 11.60 -1.82
CA GLU A 141 -20.10 11.72 -3.29
C GLU A 141 -19.90 10.38 -4.01
N GLY A 142 -19.79 9.27 -3.26
CA GLY A 142 -19.68 7.91 -3.79
C GLY A 142 -18.29 7.51 -4.24
N PHE A 143 -17.23 8.16 -3.75
CA PHE A 143 -15.85 7.73 -3.99
C PHE A 143 -15.47 6.53 -3.14
N VAL A 144 -14.61 5.67 -3.68
CA VAL A 144 -13.84 4.68 -2.93
C VAL A 144 -12.60 5.38 -2.37
N VAL A 145 -12.69 5.83 -1.12
CA VAL A 145 -11.68 6.72 -0.52
C VAL A 145 -10.60 5.91 0.18
N LEU A 146 -9.35 6.21 -0.18
CA LEU A 146 -8.12 5.65 0.40
C LEU A 146 -7.31 6.81 1.01
N PRO A 147 -7.52 7.15 2.31
CA PRO A 147 -6.92 8.32 2.92
C PRO A 147 -5.49 8.05 3.40
N TYR A 148 -4.51 8.80 2.88
CA TYR A 148 -3.17 8.90 3.46
C TYR A 148 -3.23 9.71 4.76
N MET A 149 -2.70 9.15 5.85
CA MET A 149 -2.88 9.69 7.18
C MET A 149 -1.64 9.48 8.08
N PRO A 150 -1.48 10.27 9.16
CA PRO A 150 -0.57 9.91 10.23
C PRO A 150 -0.93 8.53 10.79
N ALA A 151 0.04 7.80 11.34
CA ALA A 151 -0.24 6.53 12.03
C ALA A 151 -0.89 6.82 13.40
N ASP A 152 -2.16 7.19 13.36
CA ASP A 152 -3.00 7.55 14.52
C ASP A 152 -4.22 6.61 14.55
N PRO A 153 -4.31 5.71 15.56
CA PRO A 153 -5.43 4.77 15.69
C PRO A 153 -6.79 5.43 15.84
N VAL A 154 -6.86 6.60 16.50
CA VAL A 154 -8.12 7.32 16.69
C VAL A 154 -8.62 7.91 15.37
N LEU A 155 -7.71 8.49 14.59
CA LEU A 155 -8.05 8.99 13.26
C LEU A 155 -8.42 7.86 12.31
N ALA A 156 -7.70 6.73 12.35
CA ALA A 156 -8.01 5.55 11.55
C ALA A 156 -9.46 5.09 11.78
N LYS A 157 -9.88 4.98 13.04
CA LYS A 157 -11.26 4.62 13.39
C LYS A 157 -12.28 5.64 12.90
N ARG A 158 -12.01 6.92 13.04
CA ARG A 158 -12.89 7.97 12.50
C ARG A 158 -13.03 7.93 10.98
N LEU A 159 -11.95 7.62 10.25
CA LEU A 159 -11.98 7.49 8.79
C LEU A 159 -12.75 6.22 8.36
N GLU A 160 -12.61 5.12 9.08
CA GLU A 160 -13.44 3.93 8.91
C GLU A 160 -14.93 4.24 9.11
N ASP A 161 -15.27 4.92 10.24
CA ASP A 161 -16.66 5.23 10.61
C ASP A 161 -17.36 6.16 9.61
N VAL A 162 -16.63 7.00 8.89
CA VAL A 162 -17.21 7.81 7.79
C VAL A 162 -17.33 7.03 6.48
N GLY A 163 -16.84 5.79 6.38
CA GLY A 163 -17.01 4.91 5.24
C GLY A 163 -15.84 4.90 4.25
N CYS A 164 -14.62 5.25 4.68
CA CYS A 164 -13.43 5.03 3.86
C CYS A 164 -13.25 3.53 3.56
N ALA A 165 -12.81 3.19 2.35
CA ALA A 165 -12.67 1.80 1.91
C ALA A 165 -11.40 1.12 2.47
N ALA A 166 -10.47 1.89 2.99
CA ALA A 166 -9.26 1.47 3.68
C ALA A 166 -8.73 2.63 4.51
N VAL A 167 -7.70 2.39 5.32
CA VAL A 167 -6.87 3.43 5.94
C VAL A 167 -5.42 3.26 5.50
N MET A 168 -4.73 4.38 5.24
CA MET A 168 -3.36 4.36 4.71
C MET A 168 -2.40 5.11 5.66
N PRO A 169 -2.03 4.50 6.80
CA PRO A 169 -1.06 5.08 7.71
C PRO A 169 0.34 5.12 7.08
N LEU A 170 1.06 6.22 7.32
CA LEU A 170 2.46 6.34 6.90
C LEU A 170 3.38 5.46 7.75
N GLY A 171 4.34 4.78 7.11
CA GLY A 171 5.46 4.13 7.79
C GLY A 171 6.50 5.14 8.27
N SER A 172 6.77 6.14 7.43
CA SER A 172 7.54 7.36 7.71
C SER A 172 7.24 8.40 6.62
N ALA A 173 7.80 9.60 6.72
CA ALA A 173 7.51 10.69 5.78
C ALA A 173 7.74 10.30 4.31
N ILE A 174 6.92 10.83 3.40
CA ILE A 174 7.03 10.56 1.96
C ILE A 174 8.44 10.87 1.46
N GLY A 175 9.07 9.88 0.81
CA GLY A 175 10.38 10.02 0.20
C GLY A 175 11.56 10.02 1.17
N SER A 176 11.33 9.80 2.47
CA SER A 176 12.39 9.74 3.49
C SER A 176 13.21 8.45 3.45
N GLY A 177 12.62 7.34 3.03
CA GLY A 177 13.26 6.03 3.06
C GLY A 177 13.65 5.57 4.48
N HIS A 178 12.93 6.04 5.51
CA HIS A 178 13.22 5.69 6.92
C HIS A 178 12.52 4.41 7.38
N GLY A 179 11.75 3.75 6.51
CA GLY A 179 11.07 2.49 6.79
C GLY A 179 9.86 2.63 7.73
N LEU A 180 9.58 1.57 8.48
CA LEU A 180 8.43 1.44 9.37
C LEU A 180 8.68 2.08 10.74
N ARG A 181 8.86 3.40 10.80
CA ARG A 181 9.09 4.12 12.07
C ARG A 181 7.87 4.20 12.97
N THR A 182 6.69 3.97 12.42
CA THR A 182 5.41 4.01 13.13
C THR A 182 4.80 2.63 13.35
N SER A 183 5.62 1.58 13.32
CA SER A 183 5.18 0.17 13.40
C SER A 183 4.27 -0.12 14.59
N GLU A 184 4.57 0.41 15.78
CA GLU A 184 3.74 0.23 16.98
C GLU A 184 2.33 0.80 16.79
N MET A 185 2.24 2.01 16.23
CA MET A 185 0.94 2.65 15.96
C MET A 185 0.17 1.92 14.85
N ILE A 186 0.88 1.45 13.81
CA ILE A 186 0.29 0.65 12.75
C ILE A 186 -0.26 -0.67 13.32
N ALA A 187 0.45 -1.33 14.23
CA ALA A 187 -0.03 -2.56 14.90
C ALA A 187 -1.34 -2.32 15.68
N LEU A 188 -1.48 -1.18 16.35
CA LEU A 188 -2.73 -0.78 17.00
C LEU A 188 -3.85 -0.57 15.98
N ILE A 189 -3.56 0.12 14.87
CA ILE A 189 -4.52 0.34 13.78
C ILE A 189 -4.99 -1.01 13.22
N ILE A 190 -4.08 -1.93 12.92
CA ILE A 190 -4.41 -3.27 12.38
C ILE A 190 -5.35 -4.03 13.32
N ARG A 191 -5.07 -3.98 14.63
CA ARG A 191 -5.87 -4.68 15.63
C ARG A 191 -7.32 -4.18 15.69
N ASP A 192 -7.50 -2.86 15.56
CA ASP A 192 -8.77 -2.19 15.85
C ASP A 192 -9.58 -1.83 14.58
N SER A 193 -9.00 -1.98 13.37
CA SER A 193 -9.67 -1.68 12.09
C SER A 193 -10.49 -2.85 11.56
N ASN A 194 -11.67 -2.53 11.00
CA ASN A 194 -12.51 -3.47 10.24
C ASN A 194 -12.38 -3.23 8.72
N VAL A 195 -11.60 -2.24 8.30
CA VAL A 195 -11.27 -1.98 6.89
C VAL A 195 -9.80 -2.30 6.64
N PRO A 196 -9.40 -2.58 5.40
CA PRO A 196 -8.01 -2.85 5.07
C PRO A 196 -7.05 -1.75 5.51
N VAL A 197 -5.91 -2.15 6.06
CA VAL A 197 -4.80 -1.28 6.47
C VAL A 197 -3.70 -1.38 5.42
N ILE A 198 -3.39 -0.27 4.76
CA ILE A 198 -2.40 -0.20 3.68
C ILE A 198 -1.26 0.70 4.16
N VAL A 199 -0.07 0.16 4.38
CA VAL A 199 1.09 1.00 4.73
C VAL A 199 1.51 1.80 3.51
N ASP A 200 1.58 3.12 3.68
CA ASP A 200 1.97 4.07 2.64
C ASP A 200 3.13 4.93 3.10
N ALA A 201 4.01 5.25 2.17
CA ALA A 201 5.18 6.11 2.40
C ALA A 201 6.27 5.55 3.33
N GLY A 202 7.48 6.02 3.09
CA GLY A 202 8.65 5.75 3.91
C GLY A 202 9.37 4.44 3.64
N LEU A 203 8.73 3.44 3.03
CA LEU A 203 9.38 2.17 2.70
C LEU A 203 10.54 2.37 1.73
N ARG A 204 11.69 1.78 2.05
CA ARG A 204 12.91 1.85 1.27
C ARG A 204 13.31 0.52 0.64
N SER A 205 13.06 -0.58 1.34
CA SER A 205 13.51 -1.91 0.93
C SER A 205 12.37 -2.94 0.88
N PRO A 206 12.51 -4.00 0.07
CA PRO A 206 11.57 -5.12 0.05
C PRO A 206 11.34 -5.77 1.42
N SER A 207 12.37 -5.87 2.26
CA SER A 207 12.25 -6.43 3.63
C SER A 207 11.30 -5.65 4.52
N GLU A 208 11.23 -4.32 4.37
CA GLU A 208 10.28 -3.49 5.12
C GLU A 208 8.83 -3.71 4.65
N ALA A 209 8.63 -3.99 3.35
CA ALA A 209 7.32 -4.36 2.84
C ALA A 209 6.89 -5.76 3.34
N ALA A 210 7.82 -6.73 3.40
CA ALA A 210 7.56 -8.03 4.01
C ALA A 210 7.18 -7.89 5.48
N ALA A 211 7.95 -7.12 6.26
CA ALA A 211 7.67 -6.85 7.67
C ALA A 211 6.29 -6.22 7.90
N ALA A 212 5.87 -5.27 7.04
CA ALA A 212 4.53 -4.69 7.09
C ALA A 212 3.44 -5.77 6.88
N MET A 213 3.64 -6.65 5.92
CA MET A 213 2.69 -7.74 5.64
C MET A 213 2.67 -8.80 6.76
N GLU A 214 3.82 -9.14 7.35
CA GLU A 214 3.95 -10.04 8.51
C GLU A 214 3.26 -9.48 9.75
N MET A 215 3.36 -8.16 9.97
CA MET A 215 2.65 -7.45 11.04
C MET A 215 1.12 -7.60 10.90
N GLY A 216 0.62 -7.78 9.68
CA GLY A 216 -0.79 -7.97 9.38
C GLY A 216 -1.44 -6.87 8.55
N CYS A 217 -0.66 -5.97 7.97
CA CYS A 217 -1.18 -5.05 6.96
C CYS A 217 -1.80 -5.82 5.79
N ASP A 218 -2.82 -5.26 5.19
CA ASP A 218 -3.51 -5.89 4.05
C ASP A 218 -2.81 -5.63 2.74
N ALA A 219 -2.08 -4.52 2.63
CA ALA A 219 -1.32 -4.14 1.45
C ALA A 219 -0.25 -3.10 1.80
N VAL A 220 0.62 -2.80 0.84
CA VAL A 220 1.55 -1.68 0.91
C VAL A 220 1.51 -0.87 -0.38
N LEU A 221 1.78 0.44 -0.29
CA LEU A 221 1.99 1.30 -1.44
C LEU A 221 3.46 1.73 -1.49
N VAL A 222 4.11 1.47 -2.63
CA VAL A 222 5.51 1.81 -2.86
C VAL A 222 5.66 2.62 -4.14
N ASN A 223 6.46 3.68 -4.08
CA ASN A 223 6.79 4.50 -5.24
C ASN A 223 8.29 4.86 -5.26
N SER A 224 8.73 5.73 -4.36
CA SER A 224 10.09 6.30 -4.39
C SER A 224 11.19 5.23 -4.34
N ALA A 225 11.01 4.19 -3.53
CA ALA A 225 11.99 3.11 -3.39
C ALA A 225 12.21 2.31 -4.69
N MET A 226 11.16 2.17 -5.51
CA MET A 226 11.28 1.57 -6.84
C MET A 226 11.86 2.55 -7.84
N ALA A 227 11.28 3.75 -7.93
CA ALA A 227 11.62 4.73 -8.96
C ALA A 227 13.05 5.28 -8.84
N ALA A 228 13.61 5.31 -7.62
CA ALA A 228 14.96 5.79 -7.33
C ALA A 228 16.02 4.67 -7.26
N ALA A 229 15.65 3.41 -7.48
CA ALA A 229 16.60 2.31 -7.56
C ALA A 229 17.44 2.40 -8.83
N GLU A 230 18.63 1.81 -8.82
CA GLU A 230 19.48 1.69 -10.02
C GLU A 230 18.76 0.90 -11.14
N ASP A 231 18.05 -0.17 -10.77
CA ASP A 231 17.14 -0.91 -11.66
C ASP A 231 15.71 -0.88 -11.06
N PRO A 232 14.87 0.08 -11.50
CA PRO A 232 13.49 0.19 -11.02
C PRO A 232 12.62 -1.03 -11.31
N VAL A 233 12.90 -1.75 -12.41
CA VAL A 233 12.10 -2.90 -12.82
C VAL A 233 12.41 -4.12 -11.94
N ALA A 234 13.69 -4.39 -11.72
CA ALA A 234 14.12 -5.46 -10.81
C ALA A 234 13.66 -5.18 -9.37
N MET A 235 13.77 -3.92 -8.90
CA MET A 235 13.31 -3.52 -7.59
C MET A 235 11.80 -3.70 -7.42
N ALA A 236 11.00 -3.38 -8.44
CA ALA A 236 9.56 -3.60 -8.42
C ALA A 236 9.20 -5.09 -8.29
N GLY A 237 9.90 -5.97 -9.01
CA GLY A 237 9.78 -7.41 -8.86
C GLY A 237 10.16 -7.90 -7.47
N ALA A 238 11.24 -7.37 -6.89
CA ALA A 238 11.67 -7.70 -5.53
C ALA A 238 10.62 -7.30 -4.47
N PHE A 239 10.00 -6.12 -4.59
CA PHE A 239 8.88 -5.73 -3.72
C PHE A 239 7.67 -6.65 -3.88
N ALA A 240 7.33 -7.08 -5.09
CA ALA A 240 6.23 -8.00 -5.32
C ALA A 240 6.45 -9.34 -4.59
N LEU A 241 7.65 -9.91 -4.69
CA LEU A 241 8.03 -11.14 -3.99
C LEU A 241 8.00 -10.96 -2.46
N ALA A 242 8.50 -9.85 -1.95
CA ALA A 242 8.51 -9.54 -0.53
C ALA A 242 7.10 -9.43 0.07
N VAL A 243 6.19 -8.74 -0.63
CA VAL A 243 4.78 -8.62 -0.23
C VAL A 243 4.10 -9.99 -0.19
N GLN A 244 4.37 -10.85 -1.19
CA GLN A 244 3.84 -12.20 -1.22
C GLN A 244 4.40 -13.05 -0.07
N ALA A 245 5.71 -13.00 0.17
CA ALA A 245 6.38 -13.74 1.24
C ALA A 245 5.85 -13.34 2.63
N GLY A 246 5.78 -12.03 2.93
CA GLY A 246 5.27 -11.54 4.21
C GLY A 246 3.80 -11.91 4.43
N ARG A 247 2.96 -11.82 3.38
CA ARG A 247 1.56 -12.27 3.47
C ARG A 247 1.44 -13.77 3.74
N ALA A 248 2.23 -14.59 3.03
CA ALA A 248 2.26 -16.03 3.24
C ALA A 248 2.74 -16.41 4.65
N ALA A 249 3.78 -15.75 5.16
CA ALA A 249 4.28 -15.94 6.51
C ALA A 249 3.20 -15.60 7.56
N ARG A 250 2.50 -14.47 7.40
CA ARG A 250 1.39 -14.09 8.27
C ARG A 250 0.27 -15.13 8.30
N GLN A 251 -0.09 -15.66 7.13
CA GLN A 251 -1.14 -16.68 7.00
C GLN A 251 -0.73 -18.04 7.56
N ALA A 252 0.55 -18.39 7.42
CA ALA A 252 1.11 -19.63 8.02
C ALA A 252 1.17 -19.56 9.54
N GLY A 253 1.22 -18.37 10.13
CA GLY A 253 1.42 -18.14 11.55
C GLY A 253 2.89 -18.08 11.91
N LEU A 254 3.33 -16.93 12.39
CA LEU A 254 4.70 -16.75 12.89
C LEU A 254 4.90 -17.49 14.21
N MET A 255 6.11 -17.98 14.43
CA MET A 255 6.51 -18.50 15.74
C MET A 255 6.40 -17.38 16.80
N ALA A 256 5.92 -17.72 17.98
CA ALA A 256 5.90 -16.77 19.10
C ALA A 256 7.34 -16.41 19.50
N GLU A 257 7.56 -15.15 19.85
CA GLU A 257 8.80 -14.71 20.46
C GLU A 257 8.96 -15.33 21.85
N SER A 258 10.20 -15.68 22.24
CA SER A 258 10.53 -16.24 23.54
C SER A 258 11.89 -15.75 23.99
N ASP A 259 11.98 -15.31 25.24
CA ASP A 259 13.24 -14.96 25.90
C ASP A 259 14.03 -16.22 26.34
N ALA A 260 13.43 -17.41 26.28
CA ALA A 260 14.05 -18.66 26.67
C ALA A 260 14.36 -19.53 25.43
N ALA A 261 15.55 -20.10 25.40
CA ALA A 261 15.89 -21.09 24.38
C ALA A 261 15.13 -22.41 24.67
N VAL A 262 14.42 -22.88 23.63
CA VAL A 262 13.75 -24.20 23.67
C VAL A 262 14.55 -25.17 22.79
N PRO A 263 15.36 -26.09 23.38
CA PRO A 263 16.15 -27.02 22.60
C PRO A 263 15.24 -28.00 21.84
N THR A 264 15.55 -28.24 20.57
CA THR A 264 14.81 -29.17 19.71
C THR A 264 15.05 -30.63 20.04
N SER A 265 16.11 -30.92 20.79
CA SER A 265 16.43 -32.26 21.34
C SER A 265 17.07 -32.14 22.71
N PRO A 266 16.89 -33.14 23.61
CA PRO A 266 17.53 -33.11 24.92
C PRO A 266 19.05 -33.07 24.76
N LEU A 267 19.69 -32.03 25.30
CA LEU A 267 21.15 -31.80 25.17
C LEU A 267 21.99 -32.95 25.76
N THR A 268 21.40 -33.76 26.62
CA THR A 268 22.10 -34.83 27.37
C THR A 268 21.53 -36.23 27.13
N SER A 269 20.56 -36.40 26.20
CA SER A 269 19.91 -37.71 25.99
C SER A 269 20.87 -38.84 25.57
N PHE A 270 21.99 -38.49 24.93
CA PHE A 270 23.03 -39.44 24.57
C PHE A 270 23.99 -39.80 25.74
N LEU A 271 23.98 -39.04 26.83
CA LEU A 271 24.79 -39.26 28.02
C LEU A 271 24.06 -40.14 29.06
N THR A 272 22.75 -40.31 28.92
CA THR A 272 21.92 -41.07 29.89
C THR A 272 21.77 -42.54 29.53
N LYS A 273 22.31 -43.01 28.42
CA LYS A 273 22.45 -44.46 28.10
C LYS A 273 23.87 -44.87 28.34
N ALA A 274 24.21 -45.14 29.60
CA ALA A 274 25.29 -46.04 29.91
C ALA A 274 24.78 -47.50 29.84
N PRO A 275 25.58 -48.46 29.36
CA PRO A 275 25.20 -49.86 29.20
C PRO A 275 24.82 -50.56 30.49
#